data_07b1d0c6798024fed402b549714d5398
#
_entry.id   07b1d0c6798024fed402b549714d5398
#
_cell.length_a   1.000
_cell.length_b   1.000
_cell.length_c   1.000
_cell.angle_alpha   90.00
_cell.angle_beta   90.00
_cell.angle_gamma   90.00
#
_symmetry.space_group_name_H-M   'P 1'
#
loop_
_entity.id
_entity.type
_entity.pdbx_description
1 polymer ?
#
loop_
_entity_poly.entity_id
_entity_poly.type
_entity_poly.pdbx_seq_one_letter_code
_entity_poly.pdbx_strand_id
1 'polypeptide(L)'
;MARFSSLTGLGARDGAGRGRVSPLRRVRAARRRPGPSVLEAAASAVSHNPDTGRSGRPAWRDWPGWQAWSAADRSVFDLVAKRDWPGPERILPRLSRSANHGRLWFAVAGAIALSNTPRARRCAARGLASLAVASATVNTLGKRSVRRQRPVLDAVPVIRRLHRQPVTTSFPSGHAASAAAFVTGVALESPRWGAVVAPVAAAVAFSRVYTGVHYPSDVLVGAALGVGSAFAVRGIAPTRSQLPSPGRPLRDAPALPEGLGLVLVANARSGSRDESPCEPAEEDAELEEPTSLSVVRDMLPKAEIVCCDPRSGHLDEKLGQAARRAAELGGALGVCGGDGTVNTAATHALRAGVPLAVLPGGTHNHFAYDLGIEEFADTCRAVQTGDAVAVDLGRFTPLPPHSGTQDDVVREPGYFLNTFSLGAYPELVRIRERWAHRIGPWPAGVLAALQVLRTSGPVEAGLGGKERALWLLFAGNCGYRVGMAPVRRHDLADGQLDIRLVGAGRWARTRLFVAALTSTVGRSPLHSTRRLRRLVISDIPSGTHLSYDGEVAPAPHRLLLDKQHEALTVYRPLEQ
;
A
#
# COMPACT_ATOMS: atom_id res chain seq x y z
N MET A 1 -23.16 -24.17 39.43
CA MET A 1 -24.51 -24.44 40.01
C MET A 1 -25.54 -24.18 38.93
N ALA A 2 -26.25 -25.25 38.66
CA ALA A 2 -27.60 -25.43 38.10
C ALA A 2 -27.83 -24.92 36.64
N ARG A 3 -27.89 -25.76 35.58
CA ARG A 3 -28.78 -26.89 35.20
C ARG A 3 -30.29 -26.53 35.22
N PHE A 4 -30.91 -26.66 34.02
CA PHE A 4 -32.12 -27.43 33.68
C PHE A 4 -32.49 -27.09 32.23
N SER A 5 -32.44 -27.96 31.25
CA SER A 5 -33.23 -29.19 30.92
C SER A 5 -34.67 -28.94 30.46
N SER A 6 -34.86 -29.22 29.15
CA SER A 6 -35.84 -30.07 28.45
C SER A 6 -37.32 -29.99 28.81
N LEU A 7 -38.15 -30.09 27.74
CA LEU A 7 -39.43 -30.88 27.59
C LEU A 7 -39.92 -30.65 26.16
N THR A 8 -39.90 -31.59 25.23
CA THR A 8 -40.75 -32.74 24.86
C THR A 8 -42.26 -32.52 24.93
N GLY A 9 -42.95 -32.87 23.85
CA GLY A 9 -44.34 -33.22 23.79
C GLY A 9 -44.97 -32.98 22.42
N LEU A 10 -44.97 -33.91 21.48
CA LEU A 10 -45.98 -34.94 21.18
C LEU A 10 -47.38 -34.38 20.85
N GLY A 11 -47.89 -34.70 19.67
CA GLY A 11 -49.29 -34.62 19.30
C GLY A 11 -49.54 -35.03 17.85
N ALA A 12 -49.73 -36.32 17.63
CA ALA A 12 -50.22 -36.89 16.39
C ALA A 12 -51.75 -36.80 16.30
N ARG A 13 -52.30 -36.81 15.09
CA ARG A 13 -53.58 -37.48 14.67
C ARG A 13 -53.82 -37.23 13.19
N ASP A 14 -53.71 -38.26 12.39
CA ASP A 14 -54.69 -39.11 11.71
C ASP A 14 -55.78 -38.38 10.88
N GLY A 15 -55.87 -38.79 9.62
CA GLY A 15 -56.97 -38.50 8.73
C GLY A 15 -56.83 -39.16 7.37
N ALA A 16 -57.24 -40.42 7.28
CA ALA A 16 -57.28 -41.23 6.09
C ALA A 16 -58.32 -40.76 5.07
N GLY A 17 -58.05 -40.93 3.77
CA GLY A 17 -59.02 -40.76 2.69
C GLY A 17 -58.63 -41.54 1.45
N ARG A 18 -59.16 -42.75 1.34
CA ARG A 18 -59.10 -43.67 0.19
C ARG A 18 -59.84 -43.12 -1.02
N GLY A 19 -59.34 -43.40 -2.23
CA GLY A 19 -60.19 -43.27 -3.42
C GLY A 19 -59.53 -43.54 -4.77
N ARG A 20 -59.49 -44.84 -5.13
CA ARG A 20 -59.76 -45.43 -6.46
C ARG A 20 -58.82 -45.23 -7.63
N VAL A 21 -58.20 -46.31 -7.98
CA VAL A 21 -57.60 -46.75 -9.25
C VAL A 21 -58.71 -46.90 -10.33
N SER A 22 -58.44 -46.49 -11.56
CA SER A 22 -58.93 -47.14 -12.82
C SER A 22 -58.25 -46.53 -14.07
N PRO A 23 -58.33 -47.14 -15.27
CA PRO A 23 -57.20 -47.85 -15.84
C PRO A 23 -56.69 -47.26 -17.16
N LEU A 24 -55.52 -47.78 -17.55
CA LEU A 24 -54.81 -47.67 -18.79
C LEU A 24 -55.64 -47.48 -20.07
N ARG A 25 -55.38 -46.42 -20.82
CA ARG A 25 -55.68 -46.29 -22.26
C ARG A 25 -54.34 -46.21 -23.01
N ARG A 26 -53.98 -47.31 -23.67
CA ARG A 26 -52.88 -47.37 -24.65
C ARG A 26 -53.29 -46.50 -25.84
N VAL A 27 -52.52 -45.42 -26.08
CA VAL A 27 -52.54 -44.72 -27.34
C VAL A 27 -51.24 -45.02 -28.07
N ARG A 28 -51.39 -45.64 -29.25
CA ARG A 28 -50.33 -45.96 -30.21
C ARG A 28 -49.54 -44.69 -30.52
N ALA A 29 -48.23 -44.66 -30.22
CA ALA A 29 -47.31 -43.66 -30.68
C ALA A 29 -47.06 -43.82 -32.19
N ALA A 30 -47.54 -42.86 -32.94
CA ALA A 30 -47.10 -42.66 -34.34
C ALA A 30 -45.65 -42.21 -34.30
N ARG A 31 -44.76 -42.99 -34.92
CA ARG A 31 -43.34 -42.60 -35.17
C ARG A 31 -43.30 -41.35 -36.04
N ARG A 32 -43.08 -40.20 -35.41
CA ARG A 32 -42.64 -39.00 -36.11
C ARG A 32 -41.12 -39.17 -36.36
N ARG A 33 -40.71 -39.05 -37.61
CA ARG A 33 -39.31 -38.93 -38.02
C ARG A 33 -38.68 -37.74 -37.27
N PRO A 34 -37.43 -37.86 -36.73
CA PRO A 34 -36.77 -36.73 -36.13
C PRO A 34 -36.50 -35.68 -37.22
N GLY A 35 -36.96 -34.46 -36.99
CA GLY A 35 -36.61 -33.30 -37.78
C GLY A 35 -35.10 -33.01 -37.57
N PRO A 36 -34.46 -32.27 -38.49
CA PRO A 36 -33.04 -31.95 -38.42
C PRO A 36 -32.74 -31.30 -37.07
N SER A 37 -31.63 -31.71 -36.47
CA SER A 37 -31.17 -31.20 -35.17
C SER A 37 -30.93 -29.68 -35.28
N VAL A 38 -31.14 -28.97 -34.17
CA VAL A 38 -30.88 -27.52 -34.09
C VAL A 38 -29.47 -27.15 -34.55
N LEU A 39 -28.53 -28.11 -34.51
CA LEU A 39 -27.17 -27.96 -35.04
C LEU A 39 -27.13 -28.00 -36.58
N GLU A 40 -27.98 -28.78 -37.26
CA GLU A 40 -28.07 -28.80 -38.74
C GLU A 40 -28.80 -27.58 -39.26
N ALA A 41 -29.83 -27.07 -38.55
CA ALA A 41 -30.48 -25.80 -38.90
C ALA A 41 -29.54 -24.61 -38.71
N ALA A 42 -28.67 -24.62 -37.69
CA ALA A 42 -27.65 -23.58 -37.51
C ALA A 42 -26.52 -23.66 -38.55
N ALA A 43 -26.16 -24.87 -39.03
CA ALA A 43 -25.18 -25.04 -40.07
C ALA A 43 -25.71 -24.60 -41.45
N SER A 44 -26.99 -24.84 -41.73
CA SER A 44 -27.64 -24.43 -43.01
C SER A 44 -27.90 -22.91 -43.07
N ALA A 45 -28.12 -22.24 -41.93
CA ALA A 45 -28.29 -20.78 -41.88
C ALA A 45 -26.98 -20.00 -42.10
N VAL A 46 -25.82 -20.66 -42.00
CA VAL A 46 -24.50 -20.03 -42.25
C VAL A 46 -24.11 -20.08 -43.71
N SER A 47 -24.78 -20.89 -44.58
CA SER A 47 -24.38 -21.12 -45.95
C SER A 47 -25.18 -20.33 -47.01
N HIS A 48 -26.17 -19.53 -46.64
CA HIS A 48 -26.93 -18.71 -47.60
C HIS A 48 -27.05 -17.26 -47.11
N ASN A 49 -26.07 -16.44 -47.44
CA ASN A 49 -26.25 -15.01 -47.55
C ASN A 49 -25.75 -14.56 -48.91
N PRO A 50 -26.65 -14.30 -49.91
CA PRO A 50 -26.27 -13.73 -51.16
C PRO A 50 -25.88 -12.26 -50.98
N ASP A 51 -24.81 -11.88 -51.60
CA ASP A 51 -24.31 -10.55 -51.87
C ASP A 51 -25.26 -9.38 -51.55
N THR A 52 -24.97 -8.67 -50.50
CA THR A 52 -25.23 -7.24 -50.42
C THR A 52 -23.89 -6.55 -50.26
N GLY A 53 -23.44 -5.94 -51.33
CA GLY A 53 -22.19 -5.24 -51.48
C GLY A 53 -21.95 -4.18 -50.40
N ARG A 54 -20.67 -3.97 -50.13
CA ARG A 54 -20.01 -3.05 -49.22
C ARG A 54 -19.89 -3.51 -47.75
N SER A 55 -19.20 -4.64 -47.54
CA SER A 55 -18.46 -4.82 -46.32
C SER A 55 -17.27 -3.84 -46.34
N GLY A 56 -17.39 -2.72 -45.63
CA GLY A 56 -16.29 -1.78 -45.41
C GLY A 56 -15.16 -2.45 -44.65
N ARG A 57 -14.36 -3.27 -45.33
CA ARG A 57 -13.07 -3.72 -44.81
C ARG A 57 -12.21 -2.48 -44.73
N PRO A 58 -11.65 -2.15 -43.56
CA PRO A 58 -10.77 -1.00 -43.46
C PRO A 58 -9.57 -1.19 -44.39
N ALA A 59 -9.26 -0.19 -45.20
CA ALA A 59 -8.25 -0.22 -46.28
C ALA A 59 -6.85 -0.66 -45.79
N TRP A 60 -6.51 -0.51 -44.51
CA TRP A 60 -5.24 -0.98 -43.94
C TRP A 60 -5.08 -2.50 -43.95
N ARG A 61 -6.16 -3.30 -44.06
CA ARG A 61 -6.07 -4.77 -44.17
C ARG A 61 -5.53 -5.24 -45.52
N ASP A 62 -5.64 -4.42 -46.53
CA ASP A 62 -5.17 -4.72 -47.88
C ASP A 62 -3.73 -4.22 -48.10
N TRP A 63 -3.14 -3.59 -47.12
CA TRP A 63 -1.76 -3.15 -47.15
C TRP A 63 -0.80 -4.36 -47.16
N PRO A 64 0.16 -4.43 -48.14
CA PRO A 64 1.06 -5.59 -48.27
C PRO A 64 1.82 -5.93 -46.99
N GLY A 65 2.24 -4.94 -46.23
CA GLY A 65 2.90 -5.14 -44.93
C GLY A 65 2.04 -5.83 -43.89
N TRP A 66 0.73 -5.55 -43.87
CA TRP A 66 -0.22 -6.23 -42.96
C TRP A 66 -0.42 -7.70 -43.36
N GLN A 67 -0.50 -7.99 -44.69
CA GLN A 67 -0.65 -9.36 -45.18
C GLN A 67 0.60 -10.19 -44.89
N ALA A 68 1.80 -9.64 -45.11
CA ALA A 68 3.07 -10.29 -44.77
C ALA A 68 3.18 -10.57 -43.25
N TRP A 69 2.84 -9.60 -42.43
CA TRP A 69 2.82 -9.80 -40.99
C TRP A 69 1.83 -10.88 -40.57
N SER A 70 0.59 -10.84 -41.07
CA SER A 70 -0.42 -11.83 -40.71
C SER A 70 -0.06 -13.25 -41.20
N ALA A 71 0.70 -13.38 -42.28
CA ALA A 71 1.24 -14.66 -42.75
C ALA A 71 2.35 -15.17 -41.82
N ALA A 72 3.32 -14.32 -41.46
CA ALA A 72 4.38 -14.66 -40.53
C ALA A 72 3.81 -15.07 -39.13
N ASP A 73 2.83 -14.34 -38.64
CA ASP A 73 2.16 -14.60 -37.36
C ASP A 73 1.45 -15.96 -37.37
N ARG A 74 0.79 -16.33 -38.47
CA ARG A 74 0.21 -17.68 -38.67
C ARG A 74 1.28 -18.76 -38.71
N SER A 75 2.38 -18.51 -39.45
CA SER A 75 3.48 -19.49 -39.57
C SER A 75 4.10 -19.80 -38.20
N VAL A 76 4.35 -18.79 -37.37
CA VAL A 76 4.86 -18.98 -35.99
C VAL A 76 3.83 -19.70 -35.13
N PHE A 77 2.54 -19.36 -35.26
CA PHE A 77 1.48 -20.06 -34.53
C PHE A 77 1.44 -21.55 -34.92
N ASP A 78 1.49 -21.87 -36.21
CA ASP A 78 1.50 -23.26 -36.71
C ASP A 78 2.72 -24.06 -36.25
N LEU A 79 3.88 -23.41 -36.18
CA LEU A 79 5.10 -24.03 -35.65
C LEU A 79 4.90 -24.45 -34.19
N VAL A 80 4.29 -23.60 -33.35
CA VAL A 80 4.01 -23.88 -31.94
C VAL A 80 2.92 -24.95 -31.81
N ALA A 81 1.87 -24.87 -32.65
CA ALA A 81 0.73 -25.79 -32.59
C ALA A 81 1.11 -27.22 -33.01
N LYS A 82 1.91 -27.37 -34.09
CA LYS A 82 2.31 -28.67 -34.65
C LYS A 82 3.43 -29.36 -33.89
N ARG A 83 4.23 -28.62 -33.12
CA ARG A 83 5.36 -29.18 -32.40
C ARG A 83 4.90 -29.99 -31.19
N ASP A 84 5.50 -31.16 -30.97
CA ASP A 84 5.30 -31.95 -29.75
C ASP A 84 6.05 -31.31 -28.59
N TRP A 85 5.34 -31.18 -27.47
CA TRP A 85 5.85 -30.56 -26.24
C TRP A 85 5.63 -31.50 -25.07
N PRO A 86 6.46 -32.54 -24.88
CA PRO A 86 6.31 -33.48 -23.77
C PRO A 86 6.47 -32.73 -22.43
N GLY A 87 5.50 -32.89 -21.53
CA GLY A 87 5.48 -32.28 -20.18
C GLY A 87 4.61 -31.03 -20.04
N PRO A 88 4.75 -29.95 -20.83
CA PRO A 88 3.94 -28.73 -20.75
C PRO A 88 2.43 -28.93 -20.92
N GLU A 89 1.99 -30.01 -21.53
CA GLU A 89 0.58 -30.31 -21.85
C GLU A 89 -0.35 -30.35 -20.64
N ARG A 90 0.17 -30.75 -19.48
CA ARG A 90 -0.59 -30.78 -18.23
C ARG A 90 -0.49 -29.48 -17.44
N ILE A 91 0.58 -28.72 -17.62
CA ILE A 91 0.92 -27.54 -16.82
C ILE A 91 0.35 -26.27 -17.46
N LEU A 92 0.65 -26.02 -18.74
CA LEU A 92 0.30 -24.75 -19.39
C LEU A 92 -1.21 -24.47 -19.48
N PRO A 93 -2.09 -25.44 -19.81
CA PRO A 93 -3.53 -25.19 -19.78
C PRO A 93 -4.08 -24.91 -18.37
N ARG A 94 -3.49 -25.49 -17.31
CA ARG A 94 -3.86 -25.23 -15.92
C ARG A 94 -3.39 -23.85 -15.51
N LEU A 95 -2.16 -23.48 -15.84
CA LEU A 95 -1.59 -22.16 -15.59
C LEU A 95 -2.38 -21.07 -16.30
N SER A 96 -2.75 -21.29 -17.56
CA SER A 96 -3.61 -20.41 -18.34
C SER A 96 -4.97 -20.15 -17.65
N ARG A 97 -5.55 -21.20 -17.05
CA ARG A 97 -6.83 -21.09 -16.31
C ARG A 97 -6.67 -20.39 -14.98
N SER A 98 -5.59 -20.62 -14.24
CA SER A 98 -5.34 -19.97 -12.94
C SER A 98 -5.16 -18.45 -13.10
N ALA A 99 -4.65 -18.00 -14.25
CA ALA A 99 -4.50 -16.58 -14.56
C ALA A 99 -5.82 -15.87 -14.92
N ASN A 100 -6.94 -16.61 -15.06
CA ASN A 100 -8.25 -16.01 -15.32
C ASN A 100 -8.67 -15.09 -14.18
N HIS A 101 -9.24 -13.92 -14.52
CA HIS A 101 -9.72 -12.92 -13.57
C HIS A 101 -8.64 -12.42 -12.59
N GLY A 102 -7.35 -12.58 -12.95
CA GLY A 102 -6.24 -12.13 -12.12
C GLY A 102 -5.92 -13.01 -10.90
N ARG A 103 -6.62 -14.14 -10.70
CA ARG A 103 -6.49 -14.99 -9.48
C ARG A 103 -5.04 -15.38 -9.17
N LEU A 104 -4.29 -15.79 -10.19
CA LEU A 104 -2.87 -16.13 -10.06
C LEU A 104 -2.07 -14.93 -9.50
N TRP A 105 -2.32 -13.75 -10.03
CA TRP A 105 -1.57 -12.54 -9.67
C TRP A 105 -1.93 -12.03 -8.28
N PHE A 106 -3.18 -12.20 -7.85
CA PHE A 106 -3.56 -11.94 -6.46
C PHE A 106 -2.88 -12.90 -5.49
N ALA A 107 -2.79 -14.20 -5.84
CA ALA A 107 -2.08 -15.18 -5.03
C ALA A 107 -0.57 -14.88 -4.95
N VAL A 108 0.06 -14.55 -6.09
CA VAL A 108 1.49 -14.18 -6.13
C VAL A 108 1.74 -12.88 -5.34
N ALA A 109 0.86 -11.88 -5.47
CA ALA A 109 0.96 -10.65 -4.68
C ALA A 109 0.82 -10.92 -3.17
N GLY A 110 -0.10 -11.80 -2.78
CA GLY A 110 -0.26 -12.26 -1.40
C GLY A 110 1.01 -12.94 -0.88
N ALA A 111 1.57 -13.88 -1.66
CA ALA A 111 2.80 -14.58 -1.31
C ALA A 111 3.99 -13.62 -1.14
N ILE A 112 4.14 -12.63 -2.04
CA ILE A 112 5.17 -11.59 -1.89
C ILE A 112 4.92 -10.77 -0.61
N ALA A 113 3.67 -10.39 -0.34
CA ALA A 113 3.32 -9.57 0.83
C ALA A 113 3.52 -10.30 2.16
N LEU A 114 3.46 -11.66 2.17
CA LEU A 114 3.71 -12.48 3.35
C LEU A 114 5.16 -12.39 3.85
N SER A 115 6.12 -11.99 3.02
CA SER A 115 7.50 -11.71 3.49
C SER A 115 7.58 -10.49 4.41
N ASN A 116 6.45 -9.84 4.67
CA ASN A 116 6.18 -8.79 5.65
C ASN A 116 7.10 -7.54 5.58
N THR A 117 7.98 -7.44 4.59
CA THR A 117 8.84 -6.28 4.41
C THR A 117 8.07 -5.15 3.70
N PRO A 118 8.33 -3.86 4.04
CA PRO A 118 7.72 -2.72 3.34
C PRO A 118 7.98 -2.74 1.84
N ARG A 119 9.15 -3.22 1.42
CA ARG A 119 9.52 -3.37 0.00
C ARG A 119 8.65 -4.40 -0.71
N ALA A 120 8.42 -5.56 -0.09
CA ALA A 120 7.57 -6.61 -0.66
C ALA A 120 6.11 -6.16 -0.78
N ARG A 121 5.58 -5.47 0.22
CA ARG A 121 4.23 -4.88 0.16
C ARG A 121 4.10 -3.87 -0.97
N ARG A 122 5.12 -3.03 -1.20
CA ARG A 122 5.14 -2.11 -2.36
C ARG A 122 5.23 -2.84 -3.69
N CYS A 123 6.03 -3.90 -3.79
CA CYS A 123 6.10 -4.76 -4.98
C CYS A 123 4.72 -5.33 -5.33
N ALA A 124 4.04 -5.94 -4.35
CA ALA A 124 2.70 -6.50 -4.51
C ALA A 124 1.68 -5.43 -4.95
N ALA A 125 1.64 -4.30 -4.25
CA ALA A 125 0.72 -3.20 -4.55
C ALA A 125 0.94 -2.62 -5.95
N ARG A 126 2.21 -2.35 -6.34
CA ARG A 126 2.54 -1.84 -7.68
C ARG A 126 2.23 -2.85 -8.77
N GLY A 127 2.54 -4.13 -8.55
CA GLY A 127 2.18 -5.20 -9.49
C GLY A 127 0.67 -5.24 -9.75
N LEU A 128 -0.15 -5.21 -8.69
CA LEU A 128 -1.61 -5.19 -8.79
C LEU A 128 -2.15 -3.90 -9.43
N ALA A 129 -1.60 -2.74 -9.10
CA ALA A 129 -1.99 -1.47 -9.72
C ALA A 129 -1.69 -1.47 -11.22
N SER A 130 -0.51 -1.95 -11.62
CA SER A 130 -0.12 -2.09 -13.03
C SER A 130 -1.04 -3.04 -13.79
N LEU A 131 -1.39 -4.17 -13.19
CA LEU A 131 -2.35 -5.14 -13.72
C LEU A 131 -3.74 -4.51 -13.90
N ALA A 132 -4.22 -3.75 -12.92
CA ALA A 132 -5.52 -3.08 -12.99
C ALA A 132 -5.58 -2.08 -14.15
N VAL A 133 -4.55 -1.25 -14.33
CA VAL A 133 -4.44 -0.30 -15.46
C VAL A 133 -4.39 -1.05 -16.79
N ALA A 134 -3.58 -2.11 -16.89
CA ALA A 134 -3.49 -2.92 -18.12
C ALA A 134 -4.83 -3.59 -18.45
N SER A 135 -5.51 -4.15 -17.45
CA SER A 135 -6.83 -4.77 -17.64
C SER A 135 -7.87 -3.75 -18.11
N ALA A 136 -7.91 -2.57 -17.50
CA ALA A 136 -8.79 -1.48 -17.93
C ALA A 136 -8.49 -1.07 -19.37
N THR A 137 -7.22 -0.81 -19.71
CA THR A 137 -6.80 -0.38 -21.06
C THR A 137 -7.15 -1.41 -22.13
N VAL A 138 -6.86 -2.70 -21.88
CA VAL A 138 -7.17 -3.78 -22.85
C VAL A 138 -8.68 -3.93 -23.04
N ASN A 139 -9.48 -3.88 -21.98
CA ASN A 139 -10.92 -4.11 -22.07
C ASN A 139 -11.69 -2.92 -22.64
N THR A 140 -11.22 -1.68 -22.43
CA THR A 140 -11.90 -0.47 -22.93
C THR A 140 -11.42 -0.07 -24.33
N LEU A 141 -10.12 0.06 -24.52
CA LEU A 141 -9.53 0.55 -25.77
C LEU A 141 -9.08 -0.59 -26.67
N GLY A 142 -8.33 -1.55 -26.13
CA GLY A 142 -7.69 -2.58 -26.92
C GLY A 142 -8.67 -3.47 -27.70
N LYS A 143 -9.70 -4.00 -27.06
CA LYS A 143 -10.69 -4.88 -27.70
C LYS A 143 -11.63 -4.17 -28.66
N ARG A 144 -11.73 -2.84 -28.58
CA ARG A 144 -12.57 -2.04 -29.47
C ARG A 144 -11.81 -1.58 -30.73
N SER A 145 -10.47 -1.50 -30.67
CA SER A 145 -9.64 -0.97 -31.75
C SER A 145 -9.50 -1.94 -32.95
N VAL A 146 -9.34 -3.24 -32.66
CA VAL A 146 -9.14 -4.25 -33.71
C VAL A 146 -10.00 -5.48 -33.45
N ARG A 147 -10.95 -5.75 -34.38
CA ARG A 147 -11.76 -6.96 -34.34
C ARG A 147 -11.03 -8.07 -35.12
N ARG A 148 -10.18 -8.85 -34.42
CA ARG A 148 -9.43 -9.97 -35.00
C ARG A 148 -10.06 -11.30 -34.61
N GLN A 149 -10.27 -12.19 -35.57
CA GLN A 149 -10.70 -13.56 -35.33
C GLN A 149 -9.59 -14.34 -34.62
N ARG A 150 -9.97 -15.30 -33.79
CA ARG A 150 -9.03 -16.18 -33.11
C ARG A 150 -8.46 -17.23 -34.04
N PRO A 151 -7.30 -17.84 -33.73
CA PRO A 151 -6.76 -18.96 -34.48
C PRO A 151 -7.78 -20.10 -34.61
N VAL A 152 -7.76 -20.79 -35.76
CA VAL A 152 -8.52 -22.02 -35.97
C VAL A 152 -7.83 -23.14 -35.21
N LEU A 153 -8.62 -23.92 -34.43
CA LEU A 153 -8.08 -24.90 -33.53
C LEU A 153 -7.68 -26.24 -34.15
N ASP A 154 -7.86 -26.41 -35.48
CA ASP A 154 -7.65 -27.70 -36.15
C ASP A 154 -6.22 -28.23 -36.00
N ALA A 155 -5.24 -27.33 -36.03
CA ALA A 155 -3.83 -27.68 -35.80
C ALA A 155 -3.43 -27.88 -34.33
N VAL A 156 -4.31 -27.58 -33.38
CA VAL A 156 -3.99 -27.65 -31.94
C VAL A 156 -4.50 -28.97 -31.35
N PRO A 157 -3.65 -29.82 -30.74
CA PRO A 157 -4.07 -31.05 -30.10
C PRO A 157 -5.17 -30.82 -29.05
N VAL A 158 -6.16 -31.72 -28.99
CA VAL A 158 -7.34 -31.59 -28.10
C VAL A 158 -6.94 -31.43 -26.63
N ILE A 159 -5.88 -32.13 -26.19
CA ILE A 159 -5.37 -32.07 -24.81
C ILE A 159 -4.89 -30.67 -24.42
N ARG A 160 -4.52 -29.82 -25.38
CA ARG A 160 -4.04 -28.43 -25.15
C ARG A 160 -5.16 -27.42 -25.17
N ARG A 161 -6.33 -27.77 -25.75
CA ARG A 161 -7.46 -26.85 -25.91
C ARG A 161 -8.08 -26.51 -24.54
N LEU A 162 -8.51 -25.27 -24.38
CA LEU A 162 -9.27 -24.87 -23.21
C LEU A 162 -10.70 -25.43 -23.31
N HIS A 163 -11.25 -25.97 -22.21
CA HIS A 163 -12.63 -26.48 -22.18
C HIS A 163 -13.67 -25.42 -22.54
N ARG A 164 -13.43 -24.15 -22.16
CA ARG A 164 -14.27 -23.01 -22.53
C ARG A 164 -13.45 -22.04 -23.37
N GLN A 165 -13.81 -21.92 -24.63
CA GLN A 165 -13.18 -20.99 -25.54
C GLN A 165 -13.69 -19.57 -25.29
N PRO A 166 -12.80 -18.55 -25.29
CA PRO A 166 -13.25 -17.16 -25.16
C PRO A 166 -13.99 -16.71 -26.42
N VAL A 167 -15.15 -16.09 -26.26
CA VAL A 167 -16.00 -15.59 -27.36
C VAL A 167 -15.65 -14.16 -27.85
N THR A 168 -14.68 -13.49 -27.18
CA THR A 168 -14.25 -12.13 -27.53
C THR A 168 -13.16 -12.15 -28.63
N THR A 169 -12.86 -10.97 -29.21
CA THR A 169 -11.76 -10.80 -30.19
C THR A 169 -10.43 -11.33 -29.68
N SER A 170 -9.55 -11.80 -30.58
CA SER A 170 -8.23 -12.31 -30.19
C SER A 170 -7.26 -11.20 -29.77
N PHE A 171 -7.36 -10.03 -30.38
CA PHE A 171 -6.44 -8.91 -30.19
C PHE A 171 -6.98 -7.85 -29.21
N PRO A 172 -6.11 -7.30 -28.33
CA PRO A 172 -4.85 -7.87 -27.87
C PRO A 172 -5.06 -8.92 -26.76
N SER A 173 -4.01 -9.69 -26.40
CA SER A 173 -4.09 -10.69 -25.36
C SER A 173 -4.14 -10.07 -23.95
N GLY A 174 -5.30 -10.15 -23.30
CA GLY A 174 -5.47 -9.63 -21.93
C GLY A 174 -4.63 -10.36 -20.88
N HIS A 175 -4.43 -11.68 -21.02
CA HIS A 175 -3.59 -12.46 -20.11
C HIS A 175 -2.11 -12.07 -20.22
N ALA A 176 -1.63 -11.86 -21.44
CA ALA A 176 -0.26 -11.39 -21.66
C ALA A 176 -0.06 -9.97 -21.12
N ALA A 177 -1.05 -9.10 -21.31
CA ALA A 177 -1.03 -7.75 -20.76
C ALA A 177 -0.98 -7.76 -19.22
N SER A 178 -1.84 -8.55 -18.58
CA SER A 178 -1.86 -8.68 -17.11
C SER A 178 -0.55 -9.27 -16.57
N ALA A 179 0.00 -10.30 -17.23
CA ALA A 179 1.26 -10.93 -16.85
C ALA A 179 2.43 -9.94 -16.95
N ALA A 180 2.58 -9.26 -18.09
CA ALA A 180 3.64 -8.29 -18.31
C ALA A 180 3.51 -7.07 -17.38
N ALA A 181 2.29 -6.57 -17.16
CA ALA A 181 2.06 -5.45 -16.25
C ALA A 181 2.45 -5.79 -14.81
N PHE A 182 2.02 -6.97 -14.33
CA PHE A 182 2.31 -7.39 -12.97
C PHE A 182 3.81 -7.57 -12.75
N VAL A 183 4.49 -8.35 -13.59
CA VAL A 183 5.93 -8.61 -13.43
C VAL A 183 6.76 -7.33 -13.59
N THR A 184 6.43 -6.46 -14.54
CA THR A 184 7.13 -5.19 -14.72
C THR A 184 6.90 -4.27 -13.51
N GLY A 185 5.66 -4.19 -13.00
CA GLY A 185 5.35 -3.42 -11.80
C GLY A 185 6.15 -3.90 -10.58
N VAL A 186 6.25 -5.21 -10.37
CA VAL A 186 7.07 -5.81 -9.30
C VAL A 186 8.56 -5.52 -9.52
N ALA A 187 9.07 -5.71 -10.76
CA ALA A 187 10.48 -5.52 -11.09
C ALA A 187 10.95 -4.07 -10.92
N LEU A 188 10.08 -3.10 -11.17
CA LEU A 188 10.36 -1.67 -10.95
C LEU A 188 10.60 -1.31 -9.47
N GLU A 189 10.04 -2.08 -8.53
CA GLU A 189 10.31 -1.93 -7.09
C GLU A 189 11.46 -2.83 -6.62
N SER A 190 11.51 -4.07 -7.11
CA SER A 190 12.55 -5.04 -6.76
C SER A 190 12.88 -5.93 -7.94
N PRO A 191 14.07 -5.76 -8.55
CA PRO A 191 14.53 -6.63 -9.63
C PRO A 191 14.59 -8.11 -9.21
N ARG A 192 14.92 -8.41 -7.94
CA ARG A 192 14.97 -9.78 -7.41
C ARG A 192 13.59 -10.44 -7.47
N TRP A 193 12.56 -9.80 -6.91
CA TRP A 193 11.19 -10.31 -7.00
C TRP A 193 10.68 -10.36 -8.43
N GLY A 194 11.05 -9.38 -9.25
CA GLY A 194 10.77 -9.39 -10.70
C GLY A 194 11.34 -10.62 -11.38
N ALA A 195 12.59 -10.98 -11.11
CA ALA A 195 13.25 -12.15 -11.67
C ALA A 195 12.58 -13.46 -11.26
N VAL A 196 12.12 -13.58 -10.01
CA VAL A 196 11.38 -14.76 -9.51
C VAL A 196 10.04 -14.91 -10.21
N VAL A 197 9.32 -13.82 -10.45
CA VAL A 197 7.98 -13.84 -11.06
C VAL A 197 8.03 -13.93 -12.59
N ALA A 198 9.10 -13.47 -13.23
CA ALA A 198 9.23 -13.39 -14.68
C ALA A 198 8.99 -14.74 -15.42
N PRO A 199 9.51 -15.90 -14.95
CA PRO A 199 9.25 -17.18 -15.60
C PRO A 199 7.76 -17.54 -15.61
N VAL A 200 7.04 -17.26 -14.52
CA VAL A 200 5.59 -17.51 -14.43
C VAL A 200 4.84 -16.61 -15.41
N ALA A 201 5.22 -15.33 -15.50
CA ALA A 201 4.60 -14.38 -16.42
C ALA A 201 4.84 -14.79 -17.89
N ALA A 202 6.06 -15.20 -18.24
CA ALA A 202 6.42 -15.70 -19.56
C ALA A 202 5.62 -16.98 -19.91
N ALA A 203 5.51 -17.91 -18.96
CA ALA A 203 4.74 -19.14 -19.14
C ALA A 203 3.24 -18.86 -19.34
N VAL A 204 2.65 -17.91 -18.60
CA VAL A 204 1.26 -17.47 -18.82
C VAL A 204 1.09 -16.85 -20.22
N ALA A 205 1.98 -15.95 -20.64
CA ALA A 205 1.94 -15.33 -21.95
C ALA A 205 2.07 -16.38 -23.07
N PHE A 206 3.05 -17.27 -22.99
CA PHE A 206 3.28 -18.36 -23.94
C PHE A 206 2.08 -19.33 -23.98
N SER A 207 1.48 -19.64 -22.85
CA SER A 207 0.32 -20.55 -22.77
C SER A 207 -0.83 -20.09 -23.66
N ARG A 208 -0.93 -18.80 -24.00
CA ARG A 208 -2.01 -18.25 -24.86
C ARG A 208 -1.85 -18.64 -26.32
N VAL A 209 -0.62 -18.72 -26.81
CA VAL A 209 -0.30 -19.25 -28.14
C VAL A 209 -0.44 -20.77 -28.13
N TYR A 210 0.14 -21.41 -27.12
CA TYR A 210 0.16 -22.87 -26.95
C TYR A 210 -1.23 -23.50 -26.89
N THR A 211 -2.20 -22.86 -26.23
CA THR A 211 -3.60 -23.31 -26.15
C THR A 211 -4.46 -22.89 -27.34
N GLY A 212 -3.91 -22.22 -28.34
CA GLY A 212 -4.57 -21.83 -29.58
C GLY A 212 -5.56 -20.69 -29.46
N VAL A 213 -5.52 -19.89 -28.39
CA VAL A 213 -6.51 -18.81 -28.18
C VAL A 213 -6.06 -17.45 -28.71
N HIS A 214 -4.77 -17.26 -28.96
CA HIS A 214 -4.16 -16.02 -29.46
C HIS A 214 -3.04 -16.31 -30.45
N TYR A 215 -2.84 -15.40 -31.40
CA TYR A 215 -1.64 -15.36 -32.20
C TYR A 215 -0.45 -14.79 -31.43
N PRO A 216 0.80 -15.08 -31.82
CA PRO A 216 2.00 -14.52 -31.20
C PRO A 216 1.96 -12.99 -31.10
N SER A 217 1.52 -12.29 -32.16
CA SER A 217 1.40 -10.83 -32.14
C SER A 217 0.38 -10.29 -31.16
N ASP A 218 -0.73 -11.00 -30.92
CA ASP A 218 -1.72 -10.61 -29.89
C ASP A 218 -1.08 -10.62 -28.50
N VAL A 219 -0.17 -11.59 -28.27
CA VAL A 219 0.58 -11.74 -27.02
C VAL A 219 1.62 -10.65 -26.87
N LEU A 220 2.40 -10.38 -27.94
CA LEU A 220 3.44 -9.34 -27.91
C LEU A 220 2.85 -7.95 -27.69
N VAL A 221 1.78 -7.60 -28.41
CA VAL A 221 1.11 -6.30 -28.22
C VAL A 221 0.45 -6.22 -26.84
N GLY A 222 -0.17 -7.31 -26.38
CA GLY A 222 -0.68 -7.38 -25.03
C GLY A 222 0.42 -7.14 -23.99
N ALA A 223 1.56 -7.80 -24.12
CA ALA A 223 2.71 -7.61 -23.22
C ALA A 223 3.24 -6.17 -23.25
N ALA A 224 3.37 -5.58 -24.46
CA ALA A 224 3.79 -4.18 -24.59
C ALA A 224 2.84 -3.20 -23.91
N LEU A 225 1.52 -3.41 -24.04
CA LEU A 225 0.50 -2.64 -23.29
C LEU A 225 0.62 -2.83 -21.80
N GLY A 226 0.93 -4.04 -21.35
CA GLY A 226 1.17 -4.34 -19.94
C GLY A 226 2.39 -3.60 -19.38
N VAL A 227 3.52 -3.67 -20.10
CA VAL A 227 4.74 -2.91 -19.74
C VAL A 227 4.45 -1.41 -19.71
N GLY A 228 3.80 -0.87 -20.75
CA GLY A 228 3.40 0.55 -20.79
C GLY A 228 2.52 0.96 -19.61
N SER A 229 1.60 0.07 -19.19
CA SER A 229 0.75 0.30 -18.02
C SER A 229 1.56 0.37 -16.72
N ALA A 230 2.59 -0.46 -16.55
CA ALA A 230 3.47 -0.41 -15.38
C ALA A 230 4.28 0.90 -15.35
N PHE A 231 4.77 1.36 -16.50
CA PHE A 231 5.43 2.66 -16.60
C PHE A 231 4.47 3.83 -16.39
N ALA A 232 3.21 3.73 -16.81
CA ALA A 232 2.19 4.73 -16.50
C ALA A 232 1.94 4.83 -15.00
N VAL A 233 1.83 3.67 -14.30
CA VAL A 233 1.73 3.63 -12.84
C VAL A 233 2.99 4.24 -12.19
N ARG A 234 4.19 3.96 -12.73
CA ARG A 234 5.44 4.58 -12.25
C ARG A 234 5.43 6.10 -12.42
N GLY A 235 4.84 6.63 -13.48
CA GLY A 235 4.69 8.07 -13.69
C GLY A 235 3.73 8.74 -12.70
N ILE A 236 2.68 8.02 -12.27
CA ILE A 236 1.69 8.52 -11.29
C ILE A 236 2.18 8.34 -9.84
N ALA A 237 2.75 7.18 -9.55
CA ALA A 237 3.30 6.80 -8.26
C ALA A 237 4.79 6.42 -8.44
N PRO A 238 5.73 7.36 -8.22
CA PRO A 238 7.14 7.11 -8.43
C PRO A 238 7.67 5.92 -7.61
N THR A 239 8.65 5.21 -8.17
CA THR A 239 9.41 4.20 -7.42
C THR A 239 10.36 4.91 -6.44
N ARG A 240 10.83 4.18 -5.44
CA ARG A 240 11.80 4.74 -4.49
C ARG A 240 13.04 5.30 -5.18
N SER A 241 13.57 4.63 -6.18
CA SER A 241 14.73 5.09 -6.96
C SER A 241 14.49 6.38 -7.75
N GLN A 242 13.25 6.82 -7.92
CA GLN A 242 12.91 8.09 -8.55
C GLN A 242 12.68 9.21 -7.54
N LEU A 243 12.55 8.88 -6.25
CA LEU A 243 12.46 9.90 -5.22
C LEU A 243 13.86 10.46 -5.03
N PRO A 244 14.02 11.79 -5.00
CA PRO A 244 15.32 12.38 -4.69
C PRO A 244 15.76 11.86 -3.32
N SER A 245 17.05 11.63 -3.19
CA SER A 245 17.65 11.32 -1.89
C SER A 245 17.21 12.38 -0.89
N PRO A 246 16.77 12.01 0.31
CA PRO A 246 16.41 12.98 1.33
C PRO A 246 17.58 13.93 1.55
N GLY A 247 17.25 15.20 1.76
CA GLY A 247 18.20 16.29 1.78
C GLY A 247 19.35 16.08 2.74
N ARG A 248 20.38 16.79 2.46
CA ARG A 248 21.61 16.92 3.25
C ARG A 248 21.51 18.21 4.05
N PRO A 249 22.16 18.36 5.18
CA PRO A 249 23.61 18.14 5.31
C PRO A 249 24.00 16.80 5.94
N LEU A 250 25.10 16.25 5.48
CA LEU A 250 25.81 15.18 6.17
C LEU A 250 26.33 15.71 7.50
N ARG A 251 26.25 14.88 8.53
CA ARG A 251 26.83 15.13 9.84
C ARG A 251 27.77 14.02 10.21
N ASP A 252 28.84 14.37 10.87
CA ASP A 252 29.71 13.38 11.48
C ASP A 252 29.04 12.82 12.73
N ALA A 253 28.96 11.51 12.81
CA ALA A 253 28.56 10.77 13.98
C ALA A 253 29.64 9.73 14.32
N PRO A 254 29.79 9.32 15.59
CA PRO A 254 30.75 8.30 15.94
C PRO A 254 30.44 7.00 15.19
N ALA A 255 31.45 6.43 14.51
CA ALA A 255 31.36 5.06 14.04
C ALA A 255 31.39 4.12 15.25
N LEU A 256 30.40 3.26 15.39
CA LEU A 256 30.29 2.33 16.51
C LEU A 256 30.43 0.89 16.00
N PRO A 257 31.67 0.42 15.78
CA PRO A 257 31.91 -0.93 15.29
C PRO A 257 31.37 -1.95 16.27
N GLU A 258 30.68 -2.95 15.75
CA GLU A 258 29.97 -3.97 16.55
C GLU A 258 28.95 -3.39 17.55
N GLY A 259 28.61 -2.11 17.44
CA GLY A 259 27.63 -1.42 18.31
C GLY A 259 28.18 -0.95 19.64
N LEU A 260 29.50 -0.93 19.85
CA LEU A 260 30.10 -0.45 21.09
C LEU A 260 29.74 1.03 21.33
N GLY A 261 29.06 1.33 22.44
CA GLY A 261 28.55 2.67 22.75
C GLY A 261 27.14 2.95 22.27
N LEU A 262 26.50 2.04 21.53
CA LEU A 262 25.07 2.13 21.22
C LEU A 262 24.23 1.64 22.41
N VAL A 263 23.32 2.48 22.91
CA VAL A 263 22.31 2.09 23.90
C VAL A 263 20.95 2.08 23.22
N LEU A 264 20.43 0.88 22.91
CA LEU A 264 19.20 0.66 22.16
C LEU A 264 18.03 0.38 23.10
N VAL A 265 17.01 1.22 23.07
CA VAL A 265 15.72 0.95 23.72
C VAL A 265 14.78 0.30 22.72
N ALA A 266 14.39 -0.95 22.97
CA ALA A 266 13.45 -1.70 22.14
C ALA A 266 12.09 -1.78 22.83
N ASN A 267 11.05 -1.35 22.09
CA ASN A 267 9.68 -1.54 22.54
C ASN A 267 9.30 -3.01 22.34
N ALA A 268 8.93 -3.70 23.40
CA ALA A 268 8.57 -5.13 23.40
C ALA A 268 7.44 -5.51 22.44
N ARG A 269 6.67 -4.53 21.94
CA ARG A 269 5.60 -4.73 20.94
C ARG A 269 6.01 -4.33 19.53
N SER A 270 7.26 -3.99 19.32
CA SER A 270 7.82 -3.64 18.01
C SER A 270 8.23 -4.93 17.30
N GLY A 271 7.52 -5.30 16.26
CA GLY A 271 7.79 -6.51 15.47
C GLY A 271 6.51 -7.13 14.92
N SER A 272 6.57 -8.37 14.47
CA SER A 272 5.42 -9.15 14.05
C SER A 272 4.43 -9.35 15.21
N ARG A 273 3.15 -9.51 14.89
CA ARG A 273 2.03 -9.46 15.87
C ARG A 273 2.08 -10.49 17.00
N ASP A 274 2.92 -11.51 16.91
CA ASP A 274 2.93 -12.66 17.82
C ASP A 274 4.25 -12.85 18.60
N GLU A 275 5.33 -12.10 18.31
CA GLU A 275 6.62 -12.28 18.97
C GLU A 275 7.11 -11.01 19.64
N SER A 276 7.47 -11.11 20.94
CA SER A 276 8.18 -10.04 21.64
C SER A 276 9.63 -9.97 21.14
N PRO A 277 10.10 -8.82 20.62
CA PRO A 277 11.49 -8.70 20.17
C PRO A 277 12.52 -8.88 21.29
N CYS A 278 12.06 -9.01 22.53
CA CYS A 278 12.87 -9.10 23.73
C CYS A 278 12.96 -10.51 24.32
N GLU A 279 12.17 -11.45 23.82
CA GLU A 279 12.28 -12.85 24.26
C GLU A 279 13.45 -13.53 23.52
N PRO A 280 14.31 -14.30 24.22
CA PRO A 280 15.29 -15.12 23.56
C PRO A 280 14.57 -16.15 22.69
N ALA A 281 15.07 -16.40 21.48
CA ALA A 281 14.58 -17.48 20.64
C ALA A 281 14.73 -18.80 21.42
N GLU A 282 13.67 -19.61 21.49
CA GLU A 282 13.77 -20.97 22.04
C GLU A 282 14.77 -21.75 21.19
N GLU A 283 15.73 -22.42 21.85
CA GLU A 283 16.87 -23.10 21.20
C GLU A 283 16.47 -24.27 20.27
N ASP A 284 15.20 -24.67 20.23
CA ASP A 284 14.69 -25.82 19.46
C ASP A 284 13.96 -25.45 18.16
N ALA A 285 13.90 -24.19 17.73
CA ALA A 285 13.21 -23.78 16.51
C ALA A 285 14.16 -23.80 15.28
N GLU A 286 14.39 -24.94 14.69
CA GLU A 286 15.28 -25.14 13.53
C GLU A 286 14.84 -24.45 12.22
N LEU A 287 13.71 -23.73 12.13
CA LEU A 287 13.18 -23.14 10.89
C LEU A 287 12.46 -21.79 11.06
N GLU A 288 12.58 -21.09 12.17
CA GLU A 288 11.94 -19.78 12.33
C GLU A 288 12.79 -18.64 11.77
N GLU A 289 12.14 -17.77 10.98
CA GLU A 289 12.75 -16.54 10.49
C GLU A 289 13.28 -15.69 11.67
N PRO A 290 14.47 -15.09 11.53
CA PRO A 290 15.10 -14.35 12.64
C PRO A 290 14.16 -13.26 13.15
N THR A 291 13.96 -13.21 14.46
CA THR A 291 13.25 -12.11 15.12
C THR A 291 13.87 -10.77 14.76
N SER A 292 13.10 -9.70 14.73
CA SER A 292 13.56 -8.37 14.29
C SER A 292 14.84 -7.89 14.99
N LEU A 293 15.08 -8.29 16.25
CA LEU A 293 16.28 -7.94 17.01
C LEU A 293 17.45 -8.95 16.87
N SER A 294 17.23 -10.13 16.31
CA SER A 294 18.34 -11.05 16.05
C SER A 294 19.34 -10.44 15.07
N VAL A 295 18.85 -9.77 14.03
CA VAL A 295 19.70 -9.03 13.07
C VAL A 295 20.56 -7.97 13.77
N VAL A 296 19.99 -7.28 14.77
CA VAL A 296 20.74 -6.28 15.54
C VAL A 296 21.82 -6.95 16.41
N ARG A 297 21.47 -8.04 17.09
CA ARG A 297 22.43 -8.80 17.92
C ARG A 297 23.58 -9.39 17.08
N ASP A 298 23.26 -9.86 15.87
CA ASP A 298 24.27 -10.41 14.96
C ASP A 298 25.21 -9.34 14.41
N MET A 299 24.67 -8.17 14.04
CA MET A 299 25.46 -7.10 13.44
C MET A 299 26.13 -6.18 14.46
N LEU A 300 25.49 -5.99 15.62
CA LEU A 300 25.93 -5.08 16.69
C LEU A 300 25.98 -5.80 18.05
N PRO A 301 26.81 -6.86 18.18
CA PRO A 301 26.83 -7.72 19.37
C PRO A 301 27.24 -7.02 20.66
N LYS A 302 27.90 -5.86 20.59
CA LYS A 302 28.33 -5.06 21.76
C LYS A 302 27.37 -3.93 22.12
N ALA A 303 26.21 -3.82 21.44
CA ALA A 303 25.20 -2.82 21.78
C ALA A 303 24.50 -3.18 23.10
N GLU A 304 24.30 -2.17 23.96
CA GLU A 304 23.48 -2.31 25.17
C GLU A 304 22.00 -2.27 24.76
N ILE A 305 21.26 -3.40 24.88
CA ILE A 305 19.84 -3.47 24.50
C ILE A 305 18.97 -3.48 25.75
N VAL A 306 18.09 -2.47 25.86
CA VAL A 306 17.12 -2.29 26.95
C VAL A 306 15.70 -2.52 26.42
N CYS A 307 15.04 -3.55 26.88
CA CYS A 307 13.65 -3.84 26.51
C CYS A 307 12.65 -3.07 27.40
N CYS A 308 11.62 -2.53 26.78
CA CYS A 308 10.58 -1.78 27.47
C CYS A 308 9.18 -2.19 26.99
N ASP A 309 8.30 -2.57 27.93
CA ASP A 309 6.86 -2.67 27.64
C ASP A 309 6.23 -1.27 27.75
N PRO A 310 5.65 -0.74 26.69
CA PRO A 310 5.01 0.59 26.70
C PRO A 310 3.80 0.68 27.64
N ARG A 311 3.23 -0.46 28.07
CA ARG A 311 2.14 -0.48 29.06
C ARG A 311 2.62 -0.21 30.48
N SER A 312 3.92 -0.37 30.74
CA SER A 312 4.48 -0.10 32.07
C SER A 312 4.55 1.39 32.44
N GLY A 313 4.33 2.29 31.44
CA GLY A 313 4.43 3.74 31.66
C GLY A 313 5.86 4.29 31.80
N HIS A 314 6.88 3.43 31.76
CA HIS A 314 8.29 3.81 32.02
C HIS A 314 9.11 4.08 30.75
N LEU A 315 8.48 4.18 29.59
CA LEU A 315 9.20 4.36 28.32
C LEU A 315 10.02 5.66 28.29
N ASP A 316 9.42 6.76 28.73
CA ASP A 316 10.08 8.08 28.75
C ASP A 316 11.29 8.07 29.68
N GLU A 317 11.14 7.50 30.88
CA GLU A 317 12.22 7.37 31.86
C GLU A 317 13.38 6.51 31.31
N LYS A 318 13.08 5.33 30.74
CA LYS A 318 14.09 4.44 30.15
C LYS A 318 14.84 5.09 28.99
N LEU A 319 14.12 5.83 28.11
CA LEU A 319 14.74 6.59 27.05
C LEU A 319 15.65 7.70 27.58
N GLY A 320 15.24 8.38 28.64
CA GLY A 320 16.07 9.37 29.32
C GLY A 320 17.32 8.77 29.97
N GLN A 321 17.21 7.60 30.61
CA GLN A 321 18.35 6.87 31.19
C GLN A 321 19.30 6.39 30.07
N ALA A 322 18.77 5.80 29.00
CA ALA A 322 19.54 5.34 27.86
C ALA A 322 20.29 6.48 27.15
N ALA A 323 19.66 7.65 27.00
CA ALA A 323 20.29 8.82 26.40
C ALA A 323 21.47 9.34 27.25
N ARG A 324 21.32 9.41 28.57
CA ARG A 324 22.42 9.75 29.49
C ARG A 324 23.55 8.72 29.43
N ARG A 325 23.19 7.43 29.43
CA ARG A 325 24.17 6.35 29.32
C ARG A 325 24.94 6.41 27.99
N ALA A 326 24.25 6.68 26.89
CA ALA A 326 24.89 6.88 25.58
C ALA A 326 25.85 8.09 25.59
N ALA A 327 25.49 9.18 26.25
CA ALA A 327 26.37 10.34 26.40
C ALA A 327 27.63 10.03 27.23
N GLU A 328 27.49 9.26 28.33
CA GLU A 328 28.63 8.80 29.12
C GLU A 328 29.61 7.94 28.30
N LEU A 329 29.08 7.13 27.40
CA LEU A 329 29.86 6.26 26.52
C LEU A 329 30.47 7.01 25.32
N GLY A 330 30.13 8.29 25.11
CA GLY A 330 30.44 9.02 23.88
C GLY A 330 29.85 8.40 22.63
N GLY A 331 28.74 7.69 22.78
CA GLY A 331 28.10 6.87 21.77
C GLY A 331 26.77 7.45 21.26
N ALA A 332 25.75 6.62 21.10
CA ALA A 332 24.49 6.98 20.49
C ALA A 332 23.28 6.35 21.19
N LEU A 333 22.14 7.04 21.13
CA LEU A 333 20.85 6.47 21.53
C LEU A 333 20.24 5.71 20.35
N GLY A 334 19.92 4.44 20.55
CA GLY A 334 19.15 3.63 19.61
C GLY A 334 17.68 3.53 20.04
N VAL A 335 16.77 3.47 19.09
CA VAL A 335 15.34 3.24 19.36
C VAL A 335 14.73 2.29 18.35
N CYS A 336 14.08 1.23 18.82
CA CYS A 336 13.26 0.32 18.03
C CYS A 336 11.80 0.51 18.43
N GLY A 337 10.99 1.14 17.53
CA GLY A 337 9.60 1.46 17.84
C GLY A 337 8.86 2.14 16.71
N GLY A 338 7.62 2.54 16.98
CA GLY A 338 6.81 3.37 16.08
C GLY A 338 7.14 4.86 16.17
N ASP A 339 6.50 5.69 15.32
CA ASP A 339 6.78 7.13 15.20
C ASP A 339 6.68 7.89 16.54
N GLY A 340 5.73 7.57 17.43
CA GLY A 340 5.62 8.18 18.75
C GLY A 340 6.84 7.86 19.65
N THR A 341 7.27 6.59 19.71
CA THR A 341 8.47 6.17 20.45
C THR A 341 9.72 6.84 19.91
N VAL A 342 9.83 6.95 18.57
CA VAL A 342 10.96 7.62 17.90
C VAL A 342 10.99 9.12 18.23
N ASN A 343 9.82 9.78 18.31
CA ASN A 343 9.74 11.21 18.68
C ASN A 343 10.17 11.46 20.14
N THR A 344 9.76 10.59 21.06
CA THR A 344 10.22 10.66 22.45
C THR A 344 11.74 10.45 22.54
N ALA A 345 12.28 9.45 21.83
CA ALA A 345 13.71 9.21 21.77
C ALA A 345 14.49 10.40 21.17
N ALA A 346 13.95 11.02 20.12
CA ALA A 346 14.56 12.21 19.50
C ALA A 346 14.65 13.39 20.50
N THR A 347 13.62 13.57 21.32
CA THR A 347 13.61 14.60 22.38
C THR A 347 14.71 14.34 23.41
N HIS A 348 14.89 13.10 23.87
CA HIS A 348 15.95 12.75 24.81
C HIS A 348 17.35 12.81 24.18
N ALA A 349 17.49 12.36 22.93
CA ALA A 349 18.74 12.47 22.18
C ALA A 349 19.17 13.94 22.01
N LEU A 350 18.22 14.83 21.66
CA LEU A 350 18.45 16.27 21.57
C LEU A 350 18.94 16.84 22.92
N ARG A 351 18.26 16.51 24.03
CA ARG A 351 18.60 17.01 25.36
C ARG A 351 19.96 16.51 25.86
N ALA A 352 20.30 15.28 25.53
CA ALA A 352 21.57 14.67 25.88
C ALA A 352 22.72 15.00 24.91
N GLY A 353 22.42 15.61 23.76
CA GLY A 353 23.41 15.94 22.73
C GLY A 353 24.03 14.73 22.03
N VAL A 354 23.31 13.59 21.98
CA VAL A 354 23.78 12.34 21.38
C VAL A 354 23.10 12.08 20.03
N PRO A 355 23.78 11.41 19.08
CA PRO A 355 23.17 10.95 17.84
C PRO A 355 22.06 9.92 18.10
N LEU A 356 21.08 9.86 17.17
CA LEU A 356 19.95 8.94 17.23
C LEU A 356 20.05 7.87 16.14
N ALA A 357 19.95 6.60 16.51
CA ALA A 357 19.81 5.46 15.60
C ALA A 357 18.35 4.95 15.63
N VAL A 358 17.67 4.96 14.47
CA VAL A 358 16.26 4.61 14.35
C VAL A 358 16.08 3.26 13.66
N LEU A 359 15.43 2.32 14.36
CA LEU A 359 15.06 1.01 13.81
C LEU A 359 13.54 0.96 13.60
N PRO A 360 13.07 0.57 12.39
CA PRO A 360 11.65 0.67 11.99
C PRO A 360 10.79 -0.44 12.61
N GLY A 361 10.55 -0.40 13.93
CA GLY A 361 9.78 -1.41 14.67
C GLY A 361 8.25 -1.17 14.73
N GLY A 362 7.72 -0.09 14.19
CA GLY A 362 6.30 0.26 14.23
C GLY A 362 5.53 -0.10 12.96
N THR A 363 4.21 0.15 12.98
CA THR A 363 3.32 -0.13 11.82
C THR A 363 3.53 0.83 10.64
N HIS A 364 3.88 2.08 10.90
CA HIS A 364 3.96 3.12 9.86
C HIS A 364 5.40 3.57 9.57
N ASN A 365 6.21 3.82 10.59
CA ASN A 365 7.65 4.16 10.49
C ASN A 365 7.95 5.29 9.50
N HIS A 366 7.14 6.36 9.51
CA HIS A 366 7.24 7.45 8.53
C HIS A 366 8.63 8.09 8.55
N PHE A 367 9.14 8.37 9.74
CA PHE A 367 10.44 9.02 9.88
C PHE A 367 11.60 8.11 9.40
N ALA A 368 11.59 6.82 9.75
CA ALA A 368 12.60 5.88 9.28
C ALA A 368 12.61 5.78 7.75
N TYR A 369 11.42 5.75 7.12
CA TYR A 369 11.32 5.72 5.66
C TYR A 369 11.80 7.02 5.00
N ASP A 370 11.60 8.17 5.63
CA ASP A 370 12.12 9.44 5.15
C ASP A 370 13.66 9.49 5.23
N LEU A 371 14.25 8.84 6.23
CA LEU A 371 15.70 8.60 6.32
C LEU A 371 16.23 7.61 5.28
N GLY A 372 15.38 6.88 4.59
CA GLY A 372 15.81 5.83 3.68
C GLY A 372 16.01 4.47 4.34
N ILE A 373 15.70 4.31 5.61
CA ILE A 373 15.79 3.06 6.37
C ILE A 373 14.56 2.21 6.07
N GLU A 374 14.78 1.00 5.55
CA GLU A 374 13.70 0.03 5.28
C GLU A 374 13.78 -1.19 6.17
N GLU A 375 15.01 -1.60 6.50
CA GLU A 375 15.32 -2.81 7.26
C GLU A 375 16.21 -2.45 8.44
N PHE A 376 16.24 -3.30 9.46
CA PHE A 376 17.11 -3.12 10.64
C PHE A 376 18.58 -3.04 10.24
N ALA A 377 18.99 -3.86 9.26
CA ALA A 377 20.34 -3.90 8.74
C ALA A 377 20.82 -2.55 8.15
N ASP A 378 19.91 -1.71 7.66
CA ASP A 378 20.26 -0.39 7.14
C ASP A 378 20.79 0.52 8.24
N THR A 379 20.11 0.53 9.39
CA THR A 379 20.53 1.29 10.57
C THR A 379 21.81 0.72 11.17
N CYS A 380 21.93 -0.61 11.27
CA CYS A 380 23.12 -1.25 11.80
C CYS A 380 24.37 -0.87 11.00
N ARG A 381 24.29 -0.88 9.66
CA ARG A 381 25.40 -0.44 8.79
C ARG A 381 25.75 1.03 9.02
N ALA A 382 24.75 1.92 9.07
CA ALA A 382 24.98 3.34 9.30
C ALA A 382 25.65 3.60 10.66
N VAL A 383 25.29 2.85 11.70
CA VAL A 383 25.91 2.92 13.03
C VAL A 383 27.36 2.44 12.99
N GLN A 384 27.66 1.35 12.28
CA GLN A 384 29.02 0.84 12.14
C GLN A 384 29.95 1.79 11.38
N THR A 385 29.42 2.48 10.34
CA THR A 385 30.21 3.38 9.48
C THR A 385 30.24 4.82 9.98
N GLY A 386 29.34 5.21 10.88
CA GLY A 386 29.22 6.60 11.33
C GLY A 386 28.43 7.49 10.35
N ASP A 387 27.75 6.89 9.37
CA ASP A 387 26.97 7.64 8.37
C ASP A 387 25.74 8.29 8.99
N ALA A 388 25.70 9.61 8.99
CA ALA A 388 24.60 10.36 9.61
C ALA A 388 24.21 11.61 8.83
N VAL A 389 23.05 12.16 9.16
CA VAL A 389 22.51 13.41 8.61
C VAL A 389 21.98 14.29 9.72
N ALA A 390 22.00 15.60 9.48
CA ALA A 390 21.31 16.54 10.34
C ALA A 390 19.81 16.55 10.01
N VAL A 391 18.98 16.65 11.04
CA VAL A 391 17.52 16.67 10.94
C VAL A 391 16.97 17.83 11.74
N ASP A 392 16.00 18.52 11.15
CA ASP A 392 15.24 19.56 11.82
C ASP A 392 14.21 18.96 12.78
N LEU A 393 13.97 19.66 13.88
CA LEU A 393 12.85 19.38 14.79
C LEU A 393 11.83 20.50 14.75
N GLY A 394 10.57 20.19 14.56
CA GLY A 394 9.48 21.10 14.87
C GLY A 394 9.31 21.21 16.37
N ARG A 395 9.07 22.41 16.87
CA ARG A 395 8.85 22.70 18.28
C ARG A 395 7.55 23.47 18.48
N PHE A 396 6.81 23.14 19.51
CA PHE A 396 5.67 23.92 19.96
C PHE A 396 5.88 24.32 21.41
N THR A 397 5.83 25.64 21.67
CA THR A 397 6.06 26.22 22.99
C THR A 397 4.79 26.90 23.46
N PRO A 398 4.20 26.50 24.59
CA PRO A 398 3.11 27.23 25.22
C PRO A 398 3.57 28.67 25.56
N LEU A 399 2.75 29.64 25.24
CA LEU A 399 3.01 31.05 25.56
C LEU A 399 2.05 31.52 26.66
N PRO A 400 2.48 32.42 27.56
CA PRO A 400 1.60 32.99 28.58
C PRO A 400 0.44 33.75 27.94
N PRO A 401 -0.75 33.78 28.58
CA PRO A 401 -1.87 34.60 28.15
C PRO A 401 -1.51 36.10 28.17
N HIS A 402 -2.24 36.90 27.40
CA HIS A 402 -2.00 38.35 27.34
C HIS A 402 -2.33 39.09 28.65
N SER A 403 -3.16 38.52 29.50
CA SER A 403 -3.52 39.03 30.85
C SER A 403 -2.73 38.29 31.89
N GLY A 404 -1.82 38.98 32.58
CA GLY A 404 -0.89 38.41 33.58
C GLY A 404 -1.57 37.83 34.82
N THR A 405 -2.28 36.71 34.69
CA THR A 405 -2.69 35.87 35.79
C THR A 405 -1.56 34.90 36.11
N GLN A 406 -1.11 34.92 37.34
CA GLN A 406 0.14 34.38 37.87
C GLN A 406 0.19 32.83 37.98
N ASP A 407 -0.77 32.11 37.39
CA ASP A 407 -0.90 30.64 37.53
C ASP A 407 -0.44 29.85 36.27
N ASP A 408 0.31 30.47 35.37
CA ASP A 408 0.82 29.76 34.20
C ASP A 408 2.10 28.99 34.56
N VAL A 409 1.93 27.74 34.90
CA VAL A 409 3.01 26.74 34.84
C VAL A 409 3.58 26.78 33.42
N VAL A 410 4.79 27.29 33.26
CA VAL A 410 5.55 27.26 32.02
C VAL A 410 5.71 25.78 31.66
N ARG A 411 4.85 25.27 30.82
CA ARG A 411 4.96 23.92 30.32
C ARG A 411 6.17 23.82 29.41
N GLU A 412 6.95 22.76 29.57
CA GLU A 412 8.09 22.51 28.70
C GLU A 412 7.66 22.47 27.22
N PRO A 413 8.53 22.93 26.31
CA PRO A 413 8.26 22.84 24.89
C PRO A 413 8.16 21.37 24.47
N GLY A 414 7.19 21.06 23.61
CA GLY A 414 7.10 19.78 22.94
C GLY A 414 7.77 19.81 21.56
N TYR A 415 8.20 18.64 21.09
CA TYR A 415 8.87 18.48 19.81
C TYR A 415 8.12 17.49 18.91
N PHE A 416 8.28 17.64 17.60
CA PHE A 416 7.76 16.69 16.62
C PHE A 416 8.72 16.51 15.45
N LEU A 417 8.88 15.27 15.03
CA LEU A 417 9.70 14.87 13.88
C LEU A 417 8.94 14.96 12.56
N ASN A 418 7.65 14.62 12.58
CA ASN A 418 6.84 14.51 11.38
C ASN A 418 5.83 15.65 11.27
N THR A 419 4.82 15.67 12.13
CA THR A 419 3.67 16.53 11.96
C THR A 419 3.09 17.04 13.26
N PHE A 420 2.57 18.27 13.20
CA PHE A 420 1.74 18.86 14.23
C PHE A 420 0.38 19.23 13.63
N SER A 421 -0.70 19.12 14.38
CA SER A 421 -2.02 19.53 13.93
C SER A 421 -2.91 20.06 15.04
N LEU A 422 -3.84 20.94 14.65
CA LEU A 422 -4.85 21.54 15.52
C LEU A 422 -6.20 21.53 14.80
N GLY A 423 -7.29 21.29 15.53
CA GLY A 423 -8.66 21.29 14.99
C GLY A 423 -9.23 19.88 14.82
N ALA A 424 -9.78 19.57 13.66
CA ALA A 424 -10.51 18.31 13.43
C ALA A 424 -9.65 17.04 13.39
N TYR A 425 -8.35 17.15 13.12
CA TYR A 425 -7.48 15.98 12.95
C TYR A 425 -7.19 15.22 14.24
N PRO A 426 -6.89 15.85 15.39
CA PRO A 426 -6.73 15.16 16.67
C PRO A 426 -7.94 14.31 17.03
N GLU A 427 -9.14 14.83 16.81
CA GLU A 427 -10.38 14.10 17.06
C GLU A 427 -10.54 12.90 16.10
N LEU A 428 -10.17 13.06 14.82
CA LEU A 428 -10.16 11.97 13.85
C LEU A 428 -9.21 10.85 14.28
N VAL A 429 -8.00 11.17 14.74
CA VAL A 429 -7.03 10.20 15.24
C VAL A 429 -7.62 9.43 16.41
N ARG A 430 -8.17 10.12 17.41
CA ARG A 430 -8.76 9.53 18.61
C ARG A 430 -9.92 8.58 18.31
N ILE A 431 -10.81 8.97 17.38
CA ILE A 431 -11.95 8.12 16.96
C ILE A 431 -11.44 6.91 16.18
N ARG A 432 -10.48 7.11 15.24
CA ARG A 432 -9.90 6.03 14.46
C ARG A 432 -9.25 4.98 15.36
N GLU A 433 -8.46 5.36 16.33
CA GLU A 433 -7.79 4.45 17.25
C GLU A 433 -8.78 3.63 18.07
N ARG A 434 -9.87 4.26 18.54
CA ARG A 434 -10.95 3.57 19.27
C ARG A 434 -11.57 2.43 18.48
N TRP A 435 -11.68 2.56 17.15
CA TRP A 435 -12.37 1.59 16.30
C TRP A 435 -11.41 0.69 15.51
N ALA A 436 -10.15 1.09 15.30
CA ALA A 436 -9.21 0.39 14.43
C ALA A 436 -8.98 -1.08 14.83
N HIS A 437 -8.97 -1.38 16.13
CA HIS A 437 -8.81 -2.75 16.62
C HIS A 437 -10.02 -3.65 16.38
N ARG A 438 -11.23 -3.07 16.16
CA ARG A 438 -12.48 -3.83 15.94
C ARG A 438 -12.79 -4.06 14.47
N ILE A 439 -12.61 -3.04 13.64
CA ILE A 439 -13.06 -3.05 12.23
C ILE A 439 -11.91 -2.85 11.23
N GLY A 440 -10.67 -2.77 11.73
CA GLY A 440 -9.49 -2.50 10.91
C GLY A 440 -9.23 -1.00 10.70
N PRO A 441 -7.99 -0.64 10.35
CA PRO A 441 -7.55 0.77 10.31
C PRO A 441 -8.22 1.60 9.21
N TRP A 442 -8.53 0.99 8.06
CA TRP A 442 -9.15 1.73 6.94
C TRP A 442 -10.64 2.02 7.16
N PRO A 443 -11.51 1.05 7.49
CA PRO A 443 -12.91 1.34 7.83
C PRO A 443 -13.05 2.27 9.04
N ALA A 444 -12.20 2.12 10.04
CA ALA A 444 -12.17 3.00 11.21
C ALA A 444 -11.82 4.45 10.82
N GLY A 445 -10.89 4.64 9.87
CA GLY A 445 -10.56 5.96 9.33
C GLY A 445 -11.73 6.63 8.61
N VAL A 446 -12.45 5.88 7.78
CA VAL A 446 -13.66 6.38 7.10
C VAL A 446 -14.75 6.74 8.10
N LEU A 447 -15.02 5.87 9.08
CA LEU A 447 -16.00 6.12 10.13
C LEU A 447 -15.63 7.36 10.96
N ALA A 448 -14.36 7.50 11.36
CA ALA A 448 -13.86 8.64 12.09
C ALA A 448 -14.02 9.94 11.28
N ALA A 449 -13.69 9.94 10.00
CA ALA A 449 -13.87 11.10 9.12
C ALA A 449 -15.33 11.52 9.00
N LEU A 450 -16.24 10.56 8.82
CA LEU A 450 -17.68 10.82 8.76
C LEU A 450 -18.21 11.38 10.09
N GLN A 451 -17.76 10.81 11.21
CA GLN A 451 -18.18 11.25 12.54
C GLN A 451 -17.66 12.67 12.83
N VAL A 452 -16.37 12.94 12.61
CA VAL A 452 -15.76 14.27 12.80
C VAL A 452 -16.46 15.33 11.94
N LEU A 453 -16.73 15.03 10.66
CA LEU A 453 -17.44 15.97 9.79
C LEU A 453 -18.89 16.25 10.26
N ARG A 454 -19.50 15.34 11.02
CA ARG A 454 -20.85 15.54 11.57
C ARG A 454 -20.87 16.26 12.90
N THR A 455 -19.92 15.92 13.80
CA THR A 455 -19.96 16.36 15.21
C THR A 455 -19.05 17.52 15.51
N SER A 456 -17.93 17.68 14.79
CA SER A 456 -16.97 18.77 15.06
C SER A 456 -17.34 20.05 14.31
N GLY A 457 -16.91 21.17 14.86
CA GLY A 457 -16.99 22.50 14.26
C GLY A 457 -15.60 23.06 13.92
N PRO A 458 -15.53 24.18 13.21
CA PRO A 458 -14.28 24.89 13.04
C PRO A 458 -13.81 25.47 14.38
N VAL A 459 -12.50 25.48 14.58
CA VAL A 459 -11.85 26.11 15.74
C VAL A 459 -11.53 27.57 15.35
N GLU A 460 -11.97 28.50 16.16
CA GLU A 460 -11.62 29.91 16.03
C GLU A 460 -10.28 30.14 16.74
N ALA A 461 -9.30 30.68 16.01
CA ALA A 461 -7.98 30.95 16.55
C ALA A 461 -7.33 32.15 15.83
N GLY A 462 -6.51 32.90 16.55
CA GLY A 462 -5.70 33.97 16.02
C GLY A 462 -4.45 33.42 15.31
N LEU A 463 -4.28 33.75 14.04
CA LEU A 463 -3.09 33.40 13.24
C LEU A 463 -2.40 34.67 12.75
N GLY A 464 -1.22 34.98 13.31
CA GLY A 464 -0.47 36.17 12.93
C GLY A 464 -1.27 37.48 13.15
N GLY A 465 -2.02 37.54 14.23
CA GLY A 465 -2.84 38.73 14.59
C GLY A 465 -4.19 38.84 13.87
N LYS A 466 -4.63 37.79 13.15
CA LYS A 466 -5.94 37.77 12.49
C LYS A 466 -6.74 36.56 12.96
N GLU A 467 -7.93 36.75 13.45
CA GLU A 467 -8.87 35.71 13.80
C GLU A 467 -9.30 34.91 12.57
N ARG A 468 -9.28 33.60 12.65
CA ARG A 468 -9.69 32.70 11.59
C ARG A 468 -10.42 31.49 12.15
N ALA A 469 -11.53 31.15 11.53
CA ALA A 469 -12.21 29.89 11.78
C ALA A 469 -11.58 28.80 10.90
N LEU A 470 -11.01 27.76 11.52
CA LEU A 470 -10.23 26.71 10.88
C LEU A 470 -10.83 25.34 11.16
N TRP A 471 -11.01 24.54 10.13
CA TRP A 471 -11.27 23.12 10.29
C TRP A 471 -10.02 22.34 10.68
N LEU A 472 -8.89 22.74 10.11
CA LEU A 472 -7.61 22.06 10.30
C LEU A 472 -6.48 23.08 10.12
N LEU A 473 -5.57 23.07 11.07
CA LEU A 473 -4.21 23.55 10.90
C LEU A 473 -3.29 22.32 10.96
N PHE A 474 -2.49 22.15 9.92
CA PHE A 474 -1.47 21.13 9.83
C PHE A 474 -0.12 21.82 9.66
N ALA A 475 0.87 21.42 10.42
CA ALA A 475 2.25 21.87 10.30
C ALA A 475 3.16 20.66 10.10
N GLY A 476 3.71 20.51 8.91
CA GLY A 476 4.73 19.50 8.63
C GLY A 476 6.11 20.01 9.02
N ASN A 477 6.90 19.15 9.63
CA ASN A 477 8.32 19.39 9.85
C ASN A 477 9.05 19.16 8.52
N CYS A 478 9.44 20.24 7.83
CA CYS A 478 9.88 20.30 6.43
C CYS A 478 8.77 20.14 5.37
N GLY A 479 9.11 20.41 4.12
CA GLY A 479 8.17 20.41 3.00
C GLY A 479 7.67 19.02 2.62
N TYR A 480 6.35 18.82 2.64
CA TYR A 480 5.71 17.60 2.16
C TYR A 480 5.28 17.72 0.70
N ARG A 481 5.65 16.75 -0.13
CA ARG A 481 5.07 16.61 -1.48
C ARG A 481 3.69 15.97 -1.37
N VAL A 482 2.68 16.65 -1.90
CA VAL A 482 1.33 16.10 -2.02
C VAL A 482 1.21 15.40 -3.37
N GLY A 483 1.06 14.07 -3.34
CA GLY A 483 0.82 13.23 -4.50
C GLY A 483 -0.07 12.05 -4.16
N MET A 484 -0.41 11.21 -5.14
CA MET A 484 -1.15 9.96 -4.91
C MET A 484 -0.31 8.87 -4.23
N ALA A 485 1.02 9.05 -4.15
CA ALA A 485 1.94 8.18 -3.44
C ALA A 485 2.05 8.56 -1.95
N PRO A 486 2.50 7.63 -1.08
CA PRO A 486 2.77 7.97 0.32
C PRO A 486 3.64 9.22 0.39
N VAL A 487 3.16 10.19 1.16
CA VAL A 487 3.76 11.51 1.30
C VAL A 487 5.13 11.35 1.94
N ARG A 488 6.19 11.64 1.19
CA ARG A 488 7.57 11.67 1.69
C ARG A 488 8.08 13.10 1.70
N ARG A 489 8.93 13.39 2.66
CA ARG A 489 9.68 14.63 2.70
C ARG A 489 10.88 14.53 1.77
N HIS A 490 11.17 15.63 1.09
CA HIS A 490 12.31 15.69 0.18
C HIS A 490 13.59 16.06 0.93
N ASP A 491 13.43 16.84 1.99
CA ASP A 491 14.50 17.39 2.80
C ASP A 491 14.09 17.29 4.27
N LEU A 492 14.99 16.86 5.13
CA LEU A 492 14.77 16.74 6.57
C LEU A 492 15.35 17.92 7.34
N ALA A 493 16.02 18.86 6.63
CA ALA A 493 16.69 20.03 7.20
C ALA A 493 16.51 21.29 6.34
N ASP A 494 15.26 21.55 5.84
CA ASP A 494 14.96 22.73 5.02
C ASP A 494 14.75 24.04 5.81
N GLY A 495 14.79 23.98 7.13
CA GLY A 495 14.62 25.13 8.02
C GLY A 495 13.22 25.72 8.05
N GLN A 496 12.20 25.07 7.47
CA GLN A 496 10.85 25.60 7.31
C GLN A 496 9.78 24.62 7.76
N LEU A 497 8.68 25.16 8.32
CA LEU A 497 7.44 24.44 8.58
C LEU A 497 6.53 24.51 7.37
N ASP A 498 5.97 23.41 6.92
CA ASP A 498 4.94 23.35 5.87
C ASP A 498 3.56 23.52 6.50
N ILE A 499 3.09 24.76 6.59
CA ILE A 499 1.82 25.10 7.21
C ILE A 499 0.69 24.98 6.18
N ARG A 500 -0.27 24.13 6.48
CA ARG A 500 -1.47 23.91 5.66
C ARG A 500 -2.72 24.22 6.48
N LEU A 501 -3.53 25.13 5.96
CA LEU A 501 -4.74 25.58 6.62
C LEU A 501 -5.95 25.16 5.79
N VAL A 502 -6.95 24.64 6.46
CA VAL A 502 -8.28 24.42 5.89
C VAL A 502 -9.25 25.32 6.63
N GLY A 503 -9.65 26.41 5.96
CA GLY A 503 -10.54 27.42 6.54
C GLY A 503 -11.99 26.96 6.60
N ALA A 504 -12.76 27.57 7.51
CA ALA A 504 -14.20 27.48 7.49
C ALA A 504 -14.77 28.25 6.30
N GLY A 505 -15.84 27.74 5.68
CA GLY A 505 -16.47 28.38 4.54
C GLY A 505 -17.80 27.71 4.20
N ARG A 506 -18.54 28.32 3.27
CA ARG A 506 -19.82 27.79 2.82
C ARG A 506 -19.64 26.39 2.20
N TRP A 507 -20.36 25.40 2.71
CA TRP A 507 -20.26 23.99 2.28
C TRP A 507 -18.88 23.33 2.57
N ALA A 508 -18.11 23.84 3.56
CA ALA A 508 -16.78 23.30 3.89
C ALA A 508 -16.82 21.78 4.14
N ARG A 509 -17.80 21.29 4.89
CA ARG A 509 -17.99 19.84 5.17
C ARG A 509 -18.12 19.01 3.89
N THR A 510 -19.01 19.41 2.98
CA THR A 510 -19.26 18.70 1.71
C THR A 510 -18.03 18.75 0.82
N ARG A 511 -17.36 19.91 0.73
CA ARG A 511 -16.12 20.07 -0.06
C ARG A 511 -14.98 19.25 0.48
N LEU A 512 -14.79 19.20 1.79
CA LEU A 512 -13.78 18.34 2.42
C LEU A 512 -14.06 16.86 2.19
N PHE A 513 -15.32 16.44 2.32
CA PHE A 513 -15.73 15.07 2.05
C PHE A 513 -15.46 14.66 0.59
N VAL A 514 -15.90 15.46 -0.38
CA VAL A 514 -15.64 15.22 -1.80
C VAL A 514 -14.14 15.25 -2.11
N ALA A 515 -13.41 16.22 -1.55
CA ALA A 515 -11.98 16.35 -1.75
C ALA A 515 -11.19 15.17 -1.15
N ALA A 516 -11.64 14.61 -0.01
CA ALA A 516 -11.07 13.41 0.58
C ALA A 516 -11.32 12.18 -0.29
N LEU A 517 -12.54 12.02 -0.82
CA LEU A 517 -12.90 10.91 -1.73
C LEU A 517 -12.13 10.98 -3.07
N THR A 518 -11.89 12.17 -3.59
CA THR A 518 -11.24 12.38 -4.90
C THR A 518 -9.73 12.62 -4.80
N SER A 519 -9.15 12.59 -3.59
CA SER A 519 -7.75 12.93 -3.33
C SER A 519 -7.34 14.33 -3.84
N THR A 520 -8.30 15.28 -3.90
CA THR A 520 -8.09 16.65 -4.44
C THR A 520 -8.06 17.73 -3.36
N VAL A 521 -7.81 17.36 -2.09
CA VAL A 521 -7.80 18.31 -0.95
C VAL A 521 -6.88 19.52 -1.23
N GLY A 522 -5.70 19.29 -1.82
CA GLY A 522 -4.75 20.35 -2.16
C GLY A 522 -5.22 21.34 -3.24
N ARG A 523 -6.27 21.02 -3.98
CA ARG A 523 -6.87 21.90 -5.01
C ARG A 523 -8.12 22.63 -4.50
N SER A 524 -8.54 22.39 -3.26
CA SER A 524 -9.70 23.05 -2.68
C SER A 524 -9.40 24.54 -2.43
N PRO A 525 -10.31 25.48 -2.73
CA PRO A 525 -10.14 26.89 -2.40
C PRO A 525 -10.12 27.18 -0.88
N LEU A 526 -10.50 26.20 -0.06
CA LEU A 526 -10.40 26.29 1.40
C LEU A 526 -8.99 25.94 1.92
N HIS A 527 -8.13 25.43 1.05
CA HIS A 527 -6.78 25.00 1.39
C HIS A 527 -5.78 26.10 1.03
N SER A 528 -4.97 26.48 2.00
CA SER A 528 -3.83 27.36 1.77
C SER A 528 -2.56 26.73 2.34
N THR A 529 -1.48 26.80 1.57
CA THR A 529 -0.17 26.29 1.99
C THR A 529 0.80 27.45 2.09
N ARG A 530 1.56 27.49 3.18
CA ARG A 530 2.63 28.48 3.41
C ARG A 530 3.82 27.79 4.06
N ARG A 531 5.01 28.20 3.68
CA ARG A 531 6.24 27.82 4.36
C ARG A 531 6.68 28.92 5.28
N LEU A 532 6.83 28.62 6.56
CA LEU A 532 7.15 29.58 7.61
C LEU A 532 8.22 28.98 8.53
N ARG A 533 9.08 29.85 9.10
CA ARG A 533 10.02 29.44 10.15
C ARG A 533 9.38 29.41 11.52
N ARG A 534 8.37 30.23 11.73
CA ARG A 534 7.62 30.31 12.99
C ARG A 534 6.18 30.77 12.74
N LEU A 535 5.27 30.35 13.61
CA LEU A 535 3.87 30.74 13.60
C LEU A 535 3.38 30.85 15.04
N VAL A 536 2.79 32.01 15.40
CA VAL A 536 2.08 32.16 16.68
C VAL A 536 0.61 31.88 16.45
N ILE A 537 0.05 31.04 17.30
CA ILE A 537 -1.38 30.72 17.36
C ILE A 537 -1.89 31.24 18.71
N SER A 538 -2.89 32.10 18.71
CA SER A 538 -3.50 32.70 19.88
C SER A 538 -4.99 32.38 19.94
N ASP A 539 -5.60 32.67 21.09
CA ASP A 539 -7.04 32.62 21.32
C ASP A 539 -7.64 31.23 21.01
N ILE A 540 -6.86 30.18 21.28
CA ILE A 540 -7.30 28.80 21.12
C ILE A 540 -8.35 28.49 22.20
N PRO A 541 -9.58 28.08 21.82
CA PRO A 541 -10.64 27.78 22.79
C PRO A 541 -10.23 26.67 23.76
N SER A 542 -10.64 26.81 25.03
CA SER A 542 -10.47 25.75 26.04
C SER A 542 -11.15 24.46 25.59
N GLY A 543 -10.52 23.31 25.91
CA GLY A 543 -10.99 21.99 25.47
C GLY A 543 -10.58 21.61 24.05
N THR A 544 -9.88 22.49 23.32
CA THR A 544 -9.28 22.13 22.03
C THR A 544 -8.10 21.17 22.27
N HIS A 545 -7.94 20.20 21.36
CA HIS A 545 -6.82 19.26 21.37
C HIS A 545 -5.88 19.58 20.21
N LEU A 546 -4.60 19.36 20.44
CA LEU A 546 -3.56 19.32 19.43
C LEU A 546 -3.04 17.87 19.25
N SER A 547 -2.44 17.57 18.12
CA SER A 547 -1.78 16.30 17.90
C SER A 547 -0.40 16.53 17.28
N TYR A 548 0.58 15.75 17.73
CA TYR A 548 1.94 15.76 17.19
C TYR A 548 2.46 14.32 17.09
N ASP A 549 2.95 13.94 15.96
CA ASP A 549 3.45 12.60 15.63
C ASP A 549 2.55 11.44 16.05
N GLY A 550 1.21 11.67 16.08
CA GLY A 550 0.21 10.69 16.49
C GLY A 550 -0.23 10.80 17.95
N GLU A 551 0.49 11.50 18.81
CA GLU A 551 0.10 11.78 20.19
C GLU A 551 -0.92 12.92 20.24
N VAL A 552 -1.87 12.84 21.18
CA VAL A 552 -2.91 13.86 21.37
C VAL A 552 -2.79 14.47 22.75
N ALA A 553 -2.74 15.80 22.80
CA ALA A 553 -2.63 16.57 24.04
C ALA A 553 -3.62 17.75 24.07
N PRO A 554 -3.98 18.28 25.25
CA PRO A 554 -4.76 19.51 25.35
C PRO A 554 -3.95 20.70 24.83
N ALA A 555 -4.58 21.51 23.98
CA ALA A 555 -3.96 22.71 23.43
C ALA A 555 -3.93 23.84 24.47
N PRO A 556 -2.82 24.59 24.61
CA PRO A 556 -2.77 25.80 25.42
C PRO A 556 -3.50 26.94 24.69
N HIS A 557 -3.91 27.98 25.41
CA HIS A 557 -4.57 29.16 24.84
C HIS A 557 -3.72 29.90 23.77
N ARG A 558 -2.40 29.88 23.98
CA ARG A 558 -1.43 30.44 23.03
C ARG A 558 -0.26 29.50 22.89
N LEU A 559 0.23 29.37 21.68
CA LEU A 559 1.44 28.59 21.42
C LEU A 559 2.26 29.20 20.27
N LEU A 560 3.56 29.02 20.35
CA LEU A 560 4.50 29.31 19.29
C LEU A 560 4.87 27.98 18.63
N LEU A 561 4.62 27.87 17.33
CA LEU A 561 5.24 26.83 16.51
C LEU A 561 6.49 27.42 15.88
N ASP A 562 7.63 26.81 16.08
CA ASP A 562 8.87 27.18 15.44
C ASP A 562 9.70 25.95 15.06
N LYS A 563 10.86 26.17 14.55
CA LYS A 563 11.72 25.11 14.04
C LYS A 563 13.12 25.25 14.58
N GLN A 564 13.65 24.15 15.08
CA GLN A 564 15.05 24.00 15.40
C GLN A 564 15.76 23.37 14.21
N HIS A 565 16.51 24.20 13.51
CA HIS A 565 17.22 23.83 12.28
C HIS A 565 18.43 22.97 12.59
N GLU A 566 18.57 21.84 11.90
CA GLU A 566 19.69 20.88 12.03
C GLU A 566 19.99 20.45 13.49
N ALA A 567 18.93 20.35 14.30
CA ALA A 567 19.08 20.18 15.74
C ALA A 567 19.49 18.77 16.16
N LEU A 568 19.16 17.76 15.36
CA LEU A 568 19.38 16.36 15.69
C LEU A 568 20.27 15.68 14.66
N THR A 569 21.31 14.96 15.12
CA THR A 569 22.11 14.06 14.27
C THR A 569 21.47 12.68 14.28
N VAL A 570 21.19 12.11 13.10
CA VAL A 570 20.51 10.82 12.96
C VAL A 570 21.29 9.91 12.00
N TYR A 571 21.58 8.69 12.42
CA TYR A 571 22.21 7.68 11.57
C TYR A 571 21.35 7.36 10.36
N ARG A 572 21.99 7.35 9.21
CA ARG A 572 21.36 7.09 7.93
C ARG A 572 22.32 6.40 6.99
N PRO A 573 21.93 5.27 6.35
CA PRO A 573 22.81 4.64 5.37
C PRO A 573 23.03 5.60 4.19
N LEU A 574 24.27 5.85 3.84
CA LEU A 574 24.62 6.47 2.56
C LEU A 574 24.32 5.45 1.46
N GLU A 575 23.63 5.87 0.41
CA GLU A 575 23.36 5.01 -0.75
C GLU A 575 24.72 4.61 -1.37
N GLN A 576 25.00 3.31 -1.43
CA GLN A 576 26.06 2.71 -2.24
C GLN A 576 25.59 2.52 -3.66
#